data_a2af279acdb5a198e5d32ceaf594ca70
#
_entry.id   a2af279acdb5a198e5d32ceaf594ca70
#
_cell.length_a   1.000
_cell.length_b   1.000
_cell.length_c   1.000
_cell.angle_alpha   90.00
_cell.angle_beta   90.00
_cell.angle_gamma   90.00
#
_symmetry.space_group_name_H-M   'P 1'
#
loop_
_entity.id
_entity.type
_entity.pdbx_description
1 polymer ?
#
loop_
_entity_poly.entity_id
_entity_poly.type
_entity_poly.pdbx_seq_one_letter_code
_entity_poly.pdbx_strand_id
1 'polypeptide(L)'
;MPLVIIISIAVALFLLAFVTKRRFGVLGLGLAAGVVLSQLWSVTLANVLQSQQLPIGPLSYSTLGQVAIMLVPSLLLLIGGPKYHNNRGATIGSLLYAAFAMLFIIAPITRDFAVAGDTSPVFDFIAQWQNVLIALGVALAIIDMLLAHRPKSPISRKAKH
;
A
#
# COMPACT_ATOMS: atom_id res chain seq x y z
N MET A 1 0.43 2.85 22.19
CA MET A 1 -0.78 2.47 21.42
C MET A 1 -0.67 2.60 19.89
N PRO A 2 0.17 3.49 19.29
CA PRO A 2 0.26 3.62 17.83
C PRO A 2 0.70 2.34 17.11
N LEU A 3 1.59 1.58 17.69
CA LEU A 3 2.15 0.36 17.11
C LEU A 3 1.08 -0.71 16.84
N VAL A 4 0.08 -0.84 17.72
CA VAL A 4 -1.02 -1.80 17.55
C VAL A 4 -1.90 -1.42 16.34
N ILE A 5 -2.18 -0.14 16.16
CA ILE A 5 -2.96 0.36 15.02
C ILE A 5 -2.22 0.08 13.72
N ILE A 6 -0.92 0.38 13.68
CA ILE A 6 -0.04 0.16 12.53
C ILE A 6 0.01 -1.32 12.15
N ILE A 7 0.23 -2.21 13.12
CA ILE A 7 0.25 -3.66 12.88
C ILE A 7 -1.12 -4.15 12.40
N SER A 8 -2.22 -3.68 12.98
CA SER A 8 -3.56 -4.07 12.55
C SER A 8 -3.84 -3.69 11.11
N ILE A 9 -3.44 -2.48 10.69
CA ILE A 9 -3.57 -2.04 9.29
C ILE A 9 -2.70 -2.90 8.37
N ALA A 10 -1.44 -3.18 8.76
CA ALA A 10 -0.54 -4.02 7.97
C ALA A 10 -1.10 -5.43 7.76
N VAL A 11 -1.62 -6.06 8.82
CA VAL A 11 -2.24 -7.39 8.76
C VAL A 11 -3.50 -7.37 7.89
N ALA A 12 -4.35 -6.34 8.02
CA ALA A 12 -5.55 -6.22 7.20
C ALA A 12 -5.21 -6.09 5.70
N LEU A 13 -4.23 -5.25 5.34
CA LEU A 13 -3.77 -5.07 3.96
C LEU A 13 -3.12 -6.35 3.41
N PHE A 14 -2.32 -7.04 4.23
CA PHE A 14 -1.74 -8.33 3.88
C PHE A 14 -2.83 -9.36 3.57
N LEU A 15 -3.82 -9.52 4.46
CA LEU A 15 -4.90 -10.47 4.28
C LEU A 15 -5.74 -10.16 3.05
N LEU A 16 -6.07 -8.89 2.82
CA LEU A 16 -6.80 -8.46 1.62
C LEU A 16 -6.05 -8.81 0.33
N ALA A 17 -4.75 -8.51 0.27
CA ALA A 17 -3.92 -8.83 -0.89
C ALA A 17 -3.74 -10.34 -1.05
N PHE A 18 -3.58 -11.09 0.05
CA PHE A 18 -3.40 -12.54 0.05
C PHE A 18 -4.66 -13.28 -0.43
N VAL A 19 -5.84 -12.90 0.06
CA VAL A 19 -7.11 -13.52 -0.34
C VAL A 19 -7.42 -13.24 -1.80
N THR A 20 -7.16 -12.02 -2.27
CA THR A 20 -7.42 -11.64 -3.67
C THR A 20 -6.36 -12.16 -4.64
N LYS A 21 -5.20 -12.61 -4.15
CA LYS A 21 -4.04 -13.11 -4.93
C LYS A 21 -3.62 -12.16 -6.05
N ARG A 22 -3.75 -10.85 -5.82
CA ARG A 22 -3.42 -9.84 -6.83
C ARG A 22 -1.92 -9.59 -6.90
N ARG A 23 -1.44 -9.21 -8.08
CA ARG A 23 -0.02 -8.95 -8.31
C ARG A 23 0.42 -7.68 -7.60
N PHE A 24 1.56 -7.77 -6.91
CA PHE A 24 2.18 -6.66 -6.19
C PHE A 24 2.43 -5.46 -7.09
N GLY A 25 2.93 -5.67 -8.31
CA GLY A 25 3.25 -4.58 -9.23
C GLY A 25 2.07 -3.67 -9.53
N VAL A 26 0.89 -4.25 -9.75
CA VAL A 26 -0.33 -3.46 -10.01
C VAL A 26 -0.80 -2.72 -8.77
N LEU A 27 -0.80 -3.40 -7.61
CA LEU A 27 -1.22 -2.80 -6.35
C LEU A 27 -0.25 -1.71 -5.88
N GLY A 28 1.07 -1.94 -6.05
CA GLY A 28 2.11 -0.97 -5.71
C GLY A 28 2.03 0.30 -6.56
N LEU A 29 1.79 0.16 -7.86
CA LEU A 29 1.56 1.33 -8.73
C LEU A 29 0.26 2.06 -8.37
N GLY A 30 -0.79 1.32 -7.98
CA GLY A 30 -2.02 1.91 -7.45
C GLY A 30 -1.78 2.74 -6.20
N LEU A 31 -0.93 2.24 -5.27
CA LEU A 31 -0.53 3.01 -4.09
C LEU A 31 0.25 4.27 -4.46
N ALA A 32 1.22 4.17 -5.38
CA ALA A 32 2.00 5.32 -5.84
C ALA A 32 1.09 6.39 -6.48
N ALA A 33 0.13 5.97 -7.31
CA ALA A 33 -0.89 6.88 -7.86
C ALA A 33 -1.75 7.49 -6.75
N GLY A 34 -2.12 6.71 -5.72
CA GLY A 34 -2.86 7.18 -4.56
C GLY A 34 -2.14 8.25 -3.76
N VAL A 35 -0.81 8.15 -3.64
CA VAL A 35 0.01 9.19 -3.00
C VAL A 35 -0.09 10.52 -3.75
N VAL A 36 0.04 10.49 -5.07
CA VAL A 36 -0.11 11.70 -5.90
C VAL A 36 -1.52 12.28 -5.75
N LEU A 37 -2.54 11.42 -5.76
CA LEU A 37 -3.92 11.82 -5.58
C LEU A 37 -4.17 12.44 -4.19
N SER A 38 -3.55 11.86 -3.14
CA SER A 38 -3.67 12.36 -1.78
C SER A 38 -3.09 13.77 -1.61
N GLN A 39 -2.04 14.13 -2.33
CA GLN A 39 -1.47 15.47 -2.31
C GLN A 39 -2.44 16.52 -2.87
N LEU A 40 -3.29 16.13 -3.82
CA LEU A 40 -4.25 17.03 -4.46
C LEU A 40 -5.56 17.15 -3.68
N TRP A 41 -6.03 16.07 -3.07
CA TRP A 41 -7.42 15.96 -2.59
C TRP A 41 -7.58 15.73 -1.08
N SER A 42 -6.47 15.53 -0.33
CA SER A 42 -6.55 15.25 1.11
C SER A 42 -7.24 16.35 1.91
N VAL A 43 -6.99 17.61 1.58
CA VAL A 43 -7.61 18.77 2.26
C VAL A 43 -9.12 18.80 2.01
N THR A 44 -9.55 18.56 0.77
CA THR A 44 -10.98 18.54 0.42
C THR A 44 -11.70 17.42 1.17
N LEU A 45 -11.12 16.21 1.20
CA LEU A 45 -11.72 15.09 1.92
C LEU A 45 -11.70 15.31 3.44
N ALA A 46 -10.64 15.90 3.99
CA ALA A 46 -10.57 16.23 5.41
C ALA A 46 -11.71 17.17 5.82
N ASN A 47 -12.01 18.21 5.03
CA ASN A 47 -13.10 19.14 5.27
C ASN A 47 -14.47 18.42 5.22
N VAL A 48 -14.68 17.50 4.29
CA VAL A 48 -15.89 16.69 4.19
C VAL A 48 -16.05 15.78 5.41
N LEU A 49 -14.97 15.10 5.83
CA LEU A 49 -14.99 14.24 7.02
C LEU A 49 -15.28 15.04 8.31
N GLN A 50 -14.67 16.23 8.43
CA GLN A 50 -14.90 17.12 9.56
C GLN A 50 -16.34 17.59 9.64
N SER A 51 -16.98 17.89 8.51
CA SER A 51 -18.39 18.32 8.48
C SER A 51 -19.35 17.22 8.94
N GLN A 52 -18.96 15.95 8.85
CA GLN A 52 -19.75 14.80 9.32
C GLN A 52 -19.61 14.54 10.82
N GLN A 53 -18.72 15.24 11.52
CA GLN A 53 -18.48 15.09 12.98
C GLN A 53 -18.27 13.62 13.42
N LEU A 54 -17.62 12.82 12.58
CA LEU A 54 -17.36 11.41 12.87
C LEU A 54 -16.46 11.29 14.11
N PRO A 55 -16.79 10.41 15.08
CA PRO A 55 -15.92 10.17 16.23
C PRO A 55 -14.68 9.38 15.78
N ILE A 56 -13.65 10.09 15.31
CA ILE A 56 -12.36 9.53 15.01
C ILE A 56 -11.49 9.63 16.25
N GLY A 57 -10.96 8.47 16.71
CA GLY A 57 -10.09 8.39 17.87
C GLY A 57 -8.90 9.37 17.86
N PRO A 58 -7.67 8.93 18.09
CA PRO A 58 -6.52 9.83 18.23
C PRO A 58 -5.96 10.39 16.89
N LEU A 59 -6.58 10.03 15.75
CA LEU A 59 -6.11 10.46 14.42
C LEU A 59 -6.83 11.73 13.97
N SER A 60 -6.11 12.63 13.29
CA SER A 60 -6.71 13.83 12.68
C SER A 60 -7.55 13.51 11.44
N TYR A 61 -8.54 14.34 11.13
CA TYR A 61 -9.34 14.22 9.89
C TYR A 61 -8.45 14.33 8.65
N SER A 62 -7.38 15.13 8.72
CA SER A 62 -6.40 15.27 7.65
C SER A 62 -5.66 13.97 7.36
N THR A 63 -5.18 13.28 8.41
CA THR A 63 -4.49 11.99 8.29
C THR A 63 -5.40 10.91 7.75
N LEU A 64 -6.65 10.84 8.24
CA LEU A 64 -7.63 9.88 7.72
C LEU A 64 -7.94 10.14 6.25
N GLY A 65 -8.18 11.38 5.87
CA GLY A 65 -8.42 11.76 4.48
C GLY A 65 -7.24 11.40 3.57
N GLN A 66 -6.03 11.69 4.02
CA GLN A 66 -4.81 11.36 3.27
C GLN A 66 -4.65 9.85 3.08
N VAL A 67 -4.76 9.06 4.15
CA VAL A 67 -4.64 7.60 4.09
C VAL A 67 -5.76 6.97 3.25
N ALA A 68 -7.00 7.44 3.39
CA ALA A 68 -8.12 6.94 2.61
C ALA A 68 -7.90 7.15 1.10
N ILE A 69 -7.57 8.38 0.67
CA ILE A 69 -7.31 8.66 -0.76
C ILE A 69 -6.13 7.85 -1.27
N MET A 70 -5.08 7.69 -0.47
CA MET A 70 -3.89 6.94 -0.84
C MET A 70 -4.19 5.46 -1.10
N LEU A 71 -5.10 4.86 -0.33
CA LEU A 71 -5.47 3.45 -0.48
C LEU A 71 -6.51 3.20 -1.58
N VAL A 72 -7.38 4.16 -1.90
CA VAL A 72 -8.49 3.99 -2.86
C VAL A 72 -8.06 3.39 -4.19
N PRO A 73 -7.05 3.91 -4.93
CA PRO A 73 -6.66 3.34 -6.22
C PRO A 73 -6.17 1.89 -6.09
N SER A 74 -5.43 1.59 -5.04
CA SER A 74 -4.95 0.23 -4.79
C SER A 74 -6.10 -0.73 -4.43
N LEU A 75 -7.07 -0.29 -3.62
CA LEU A 75 -8.25 -1.08 -3.27
C LEU A 75 -9.14 -1.35 -4.49
N LEU A 76 -9.29 -0.39 -5.39
CA LEU A 76 -10.00 -0.60 -6.65
C LEU A 76 -9.31 -1.67 -7.52
N LEU A 77 -7.98 -1.65 -7.57
CA LEU A 77 -7.19 -2.64 -8.31
C LEU A 77 -7.23 -4.03 -7.67
N LEU A 78 -7.53 -4.15 -6.37
CA LEU A 78 -7.83 -5.44 -5.73
C LEU A 78 -9.05 -6.13 -6.36
N ILE A 79 -10.01 -5.37 -6.88
CA ILE A 79 -11.22 -5.94 -7.50
C ILE A 79 -10.91 -6.40 -8.94
N GLY A 80 -10.20 -5.59 -9.75
CA GLY A 80 -10.03 -5.78 -11.19
C GLY A 80 -8.63 -6.20 -11.67
N GLY A 81 -7.59 -6.23 -10.82
CA GLY A 81 -6.21 -6.46 -11.22
C GLY A 81 -5.89 -7.92 -11.61
N PRO A 82 -4.75 -8.18 -12.28
CA PRO A 82 -4.25 -9.52 -12.60
C PRO A 82 -3.89 -10.32 -11.36
N LYS A 83 -4.10 -11.65 -11.41
CA LYS A 83 -3.86 -12.56 -10.29
C LYS A 83 -2.55 -13.34 -10.44
N TYR A 84 -1.96 -13.73 -9.31
CA TYR A 84 -0.91 -14.75 -9.31
C TYR A 84 -1.51 -16.14 -9.56
N HIS A 85 -0.84 -16.94 -10.40
CA HIS A 85 -1.21 -18.34 -10.63
C HIS A 85 -0.66 -19.28 -9.55
N ASN A 86 0.40 -18.86 -8.85
CA ASN A 86 1.10 -19.66 -7.85
C ASN A 86 0.90 -19.05 -6.45
N ASN A 87 0.59 -19.90 -5.45
CA ASN A 87 0.41 -19.50 -4.07
C ASN A 87 1.67 -18.84 -3.46
N ARG A 88 2.87 -19.31 -3.81
CA ARG A 88 4.13 -18.70 -3.34
C ARG A 88 4.28 -17.26 -3.83
N GLY A 89 3.97 -17.01 -5.10
CA GLY A 89 3.96 -15.65 -5.64
C GLY A 89 2.92 -14.76 -4.96
N ALA A 90 1.74 -15.30 -4.66
CA ALA A 90 0.71 -14.57 -3.93
C ALA A 90 1.16 -14.18 -2.52
N THR A 91 1.80 -15.08 -1.77
CA THR A 91 2.32 -14.79 -0.43
C THR A 91 3.40 -13.70 -0.44
N ILE A 92 4.39 -13.84 -1.32
CA ILE A 92 5.48 -12.86 -1.46
C ILE A 92 4.92 -11.50 -1.92
N GLY A 93 4.03 -11.52 -2.91
CA GLY A 93 3.41 -10.29 -3.43
C GLY A 93 2.55 -9.57 -2.40
N SER A 94 1.78 -10.28 -1.58
CA SER A 94 0.99 -9.68 -0.52
C SER A 94 1.84 -9.14 0.63
N LEU A 95 2.95 -9.80 0.96
CA LEU A 95 3.90 -9.30 1.95
C LEU A 95 4.58 -8.01 1.47
N LEU A 96 5.06 -8.00 0.23
CA LEU A 96 5.64 -6.80 -0.39
C LEU A 96 4.64 -5.66 -0.46
N TYR A 97 3.38 -5.95 -0.80
CA TYR A 97 2.31 -4.96 -0.83
C TYR A 97 2.04 -4.36 0.55
N ALA A 98 1.90 -5.19 1.58
CA ALA A 98 1.67 -4.71 2.93
C ALA A 98 2.84 -3.86 3.43
N ALA A 99 4.10 -4.32 3.23
CA ALA A 99 5.28 -3.56 3.59
C ALA A 99 5.35 -2.22 2.85
N PHE A 100 5.07 -2.21 1.55
CA PHE A 100 5.08 -1.01 0.74
C PHE A 100 3.98 -0.02 1.13
N ALA A 101 2.75 -0.51 1.39
CA ALA A 101 1.66 0.31 1.88
C ALA A 101 1.99 0.96 3.23
N MET A 102 2.65 0.21 4.12
CA MET A 102 3.07 0.75 5.41
C MET A 102 4.08 1.89 5.28
N LEU A 103 5.01 1.84 4.33
CA LEU A 103 5.95 2.94 4.10
C LEU A 103 5.24 4.26 3.79
N PHE A 104 4.10 4.22 3.08
CA PHE A 104 3.31 5.41 2.80
C PHE A 104 2.43 5.85 3.96
N ILE A 105 1.90 4.91 4.73
CA ILE A 105 0.93 5.17 5.80
C ILE A 105 1.64 5.64 7.08
N ILE A 106 2.88 5.18 7.34
CA ILE A 106 3.63 5.53 8.55
C ILE A 106 3.81 7.05 8.66
N ALA A 107 4.21 7.75 7.59
CA ALA A 107 4.50 9.18 7.65
C ALA A 107 3.31 10.05 8.10
N PRO A 108 2.09 9.93 7.54
CA PRO A 108 0.96 10.70 8.03
C PRO A 108 0.54 10.31 9.45
N ILE A 109 0.61 9.02 9.80
CA ILE A 109 0.23 8.56 11.14
C ILE A 109 1.21 9.08 12.20
N THR A 110 2.52 8.96 11.95
CA THR A 110 3.54 9.42 12.92
C THR A 110 3.50 10.92 13.17
N ARG A 111 3.04 11.73 12.22
CA ARG A 111 2.84 13.16 12.45
C ARG A 111 1.83 13.44 13.56
N ASP A 112 0.71 12.74 13.58
CA ASP A 112 -0.32 12.91 14.60
C ASP A 112 0.19 12.46 15.98
N PHE A 113 0.94 11.35 16.04
CA PHE A 113 1.53 10.85 17.29
C PHE A 113 2.75 11.65 17.76
N ALA A 114 3.55 12.22 16.86
CA ALA A 114 4.65 13.11 17.21
C ALA A 114 4.14 14.37 17.93
N VAL A 115 3.00 14.90 17.49
CA VAL A 115 2.32 16.01 18.20
C VAL A 115 1.88 15.59 19.61
N ALA A 116 1.59 14.31 19.82
CA ALA A 116 1.24 13.74 21.12
C ALA A 116 2.48 13.39 22.00
N GLY A 117 3.71 13.58 21.50
CA GLY A 117 4.95 13.30 22.24
C GLY A 117 5.37 11.83 22.28
N ASP A 118 4.76 10.97 21.48
CA ASP A 118 4.97 9.51 21.49
C ASP A 118 5.86 9.09 20.29
N THR A 119 7.13 9.52 20.27
CA THR A 119 8.11 9.18 19.23
C THR A 119 8.93 7.96 19.58
N SER A 120 9.08 7.03 18.63
CA SER A 120 9.94 5.85 18.76
C SER A 120 11.14 5.96 17.81
N PRO A 121 12.36 5.58 18.22
CA PRO A 121 13.57 5.58 17.35
C PRO A 121 13.40 4.81 16.04
N VAL A 122 12.51 3.82 16.05
CA VAL A 122 12.17 3.04 14.84
C VAL A 122 11.50 3.90 13.77
N PHE A 123 10.65 4.84 14.17
CA PHE A 123 9.98 5.73 13.23
C PHE A 123 10.94 6.74 12.61
N ASP A 124 11.91 7.24 13.37
CA ASP A 124 12.94 8.16 12.86
C ASP A 124 13.82 7.47 11.81
N PHE A 125 14.22 6.22 12.06
CA PHE A 125 14.97 5.42 11.11
C PHE A 125 14.18 5.20 9.81
N ILE A 126 12.90 4.82 9.93
CA ILE A 126 12.03 4.62 8.75
C ILE A 126 11.86 5.93 7.98
N ALA A 127 11.65 7.05 8.67
CA ALA A 127 11.48 8.36 8.04
C ALA A 127 12.73 8.78 7.24
N GLN A 128 13.92 8.50 7.76
CA GLN A 128 15.18 8.80 7.08
C GLN A 128 15.34 8.05 5.76
N TRP A 129 14.96 6.76 5.71
CA TRP A 129 15.12 5.90 4.55
C TRP A 129 13.88 5.80 3.67
N GLN A 130 12.78 6.43 4.08
CA GLN A 130 11.46 6.32 3.44
C GLN A 130 11.51 6.57 1.92
N ASN A 131 12.16 7.65 1.48
CA ASN A 131 12.20 8.00 0.07
C ASN A 131 12.93 6.95 -0.78
N VAL A 132 14.03 6.39 -0.24
CA VAL A 132 14.80 5.33 -0.90
C VAL A 132 13.98 4.05 -0.98
N LEU A 133 13.33 3.67 0.13
CA LEU A 133 12.49 2.48 0.20
C LEU A 133 11.27 2.58 -0.74
N ILE A 134 10.66 3.75 -0.85
CA ILE A 134 9.58 4.02 -1.79
C ILE A 134 10.07 3.88 -3.24
N ALA A 135 11.21 4.47 -3.58
CA ALA A 135 11.78 4.37 -4.92
C ALA A 135 12.08 2.90 -5.30
N LEU A 136 12.67 2.14 -4.38
CA LEU A 136 12.91 0.71 -4.56
C LEU A 136 11.60 -0.08 -4.71
N GLY A 137 10.58 0.22 -3.90
CA GLY A 137 9.28 -0.43 -3.98
C GLY A 137 8.58 -0.18 -5.32
N VAL A 138 8.64 1.07 -5.84
CA VAL A 138 8.12 1.40 -7.17
C VAL A 138 8.89 0.67 -8.26
N ALA A 139 10.22 0.63 -8.20
CA ALA A 139 11.03 -0.11 -9.15
C ALA A 139 10.69 -1.61 -9.16
N LEU A 140 10.54 -2.23 -8.00
CA LEU A 140 10.12 -3.63 -7.87
C LEU A 140 8.71 -3.85 -8.43
N ALA A 141 7.79 -2.91 -8.21
CA ALA A 141 6.43 -2.98 -8.76
C ALA A 141 6.43 -2.96 -10.30
N ILE A 142 7.25 -2.11 -10.90
CA ILE A 142 7.43 -2.03 -12.35
C ILE A 142 8.03 -3.34 -12.88
N ILE A 143 9.07 -3.88 -12.22
CA ILE A 143 9.70 -5.14 -12.60
C ILE A 143 8.69 -6.29 -12.53
N ASP A 144 7.90 -6.40 -11.46
CA ASP A 144 6.86 -7.44 -11.34
C ASP A 144 5.83 -7.32 -12.47
N MET A 145 5.47 -6.11 -12.88
CA MET A 145 4.54 -5.87 -13.98
C MET A 145 5.14 -6.27 -15.34
N LEU A 146 6.42 -5.94 -15.59
CA LEU A 146 7.12 -6.33 -16.81
C LEU A 146 7.29 -7.85 -16.92
N LEU A 147 7.59 -8.53 -15.81
CA LEU A 147 7.67 -9.98 -15.76
C LEU A 147 6.31 -10.66 -16.01
N ALA A 148 5.21 -9.97 -15.73
CA ALA A 148 3.87 -10.45 -16.04
C ALA A 148 3.59 -10.55 -17.54
N HIS A 149 4.19 -9.68 -18.33
CA HIS A 149 3.97 -9.58 -19.77
C HIS A 149 4.87 -10.47 -20.61
N ARG A 150 5.73 -11.29 -20.01
CA ARG A 150 6.54 -12.23 -20.80
C ARG A 150 5.63 -13.26 -21.49
N PRO A 151 5.58 -13.30 -22.85
CA PRO A 151 4.82 -14.29 -23.56
C PRO A 151 5.40 -15.68 -23.21
N LYS A 152 4.52 -16.61 -22.83
CA LYS A 152 4.92 -18.01 -22.65
C LYS A 152 5.50 -18.46 -23.98
N SER A 153 6.81 -18.79 -24.03
CA SER A 153 7.46 -19.31 -25.22
C SER A 153 6.70 -20.54 -25.75
N PRO A 154 6.43 -20.64 -27.06
CA PRO A 154 5.64 -21.74 -27.64
C PRO A 154 6.40 -23.09 -27.75
N ILE A 155 7.46 -23.31 -26.96
CA ILE A 155 8.36 -24.47 -27.07
C ILE A 155 7.88 -25.68 -26.27
N SER A 156 6.60 -25.97 -26.20
CA SER A 156 6.17 -27.25 -25.58
C SER A 156 5.01 -27.93 -26.31
N ARG A 157 4.94 -27.81 -27.64
CA ARG A 157 3.93 -28.54 -28.42
C ARG A 157 4.51 -29.54 -29.43
N LYS A 158 5.73 -29.99 -29.27
CA LYS A 158 6.31 -31.08 -30.13
C LYS A 158 6.96 -32.16 -29.30
N ALA A 159 6.17 -33.04 -28.72
CA ALA A 159 6.56 -34.41 -28.41
C ALA A 159 5.37 -35.21 -27.90
N LYS A 160 4.41 -35.51 -28.78
CA LYS A 160 3.52 -36.67 -28.65
C LYS A 160 3.18 -37.11 -30.07
N HIS A 161 4.07 -37.89 -30.66
CA HIS A 161 3.79 -38.90 -31.67
C HIS A 161 4.43 -40.17 -31.23
#